data_621d66049f6531f3fefb93add85f1a7f
#
_entry.id   621d66049f6531f3fefb93add85f1a7f
#
_cell.length_a   1.000
_cell.length_b   1.000
_cell.length_c   1.000
_cell.angle_alpha   90.00
_cell.angle_beta   90.00
_cell.angle_gamma   90.00
#
_symmetry.space_group_name_H-M   'P 1'
#
loop_
_entity.id
_entity.type
_entity.pdbx_description
1 polymer ?
#
loop_
_entity_poly.entity_id
_entity_poly.type
_entity_poly.pdbx_seq_one_letter_code
_entity_poly.pdbx_strand_id
1 'polypeptide(L)'
;MKVNLGVQKRARIEILPLIDIVFLLLVFFIYAMLSMAIHRGIPVNLPVSSSSSTEKELVLSVTIKESGEILVDDDRIPLKGLARLLKRRAKGHESPGILLFADRKVSYQLLVKVLDQIRMADIYRISLQTTMESQP
;
A
#
# COMPACT_ATOMS: atom_id res chain seq x y z
N MET A 1 -69.26 8.20 -36.86
CA MET A 1 -68.33 7.05 -36.83
C MET A 1 -66.96 7.53 -36.35
N LYS A 2 -66.66 7.36 -35.09
CA LYS A 2 -65.38 7.79 -34.58
C LYS A 2 -64.40 6.64 -34.82
N VAL A 3 -63.49 6.84 -35.77
CA VAL A 3 -62.37 5.91 -35.95
C VAL A 3 -61.37 6.21 -34.83
N ASN A 4 -61.38 5.35 -33.84
CA ASN A 4 -60.37 5.42 -32.78
C ASN A 4 -59.05 4.86 -33.39
N LEU A 5 -58.28 5.78 -33.94
CA LEU A 5 -56.92 5.48 -34.30
C LEU A 5 -56.17 5.28 -33.00
N GLY A 6 -56.16 4.04 -32.51
CA GLY A 6 -55.32 3.66 -31.40
C GLY A 6 -53.92 4.17 -31.67
N VAL A 7 -53.45 5.10 -30.83
CA VAL A 7 -52.09 5.55 -30.86
C VAL A 7 -51.20 4.33 -30.66
N GLN A 8 -50.69 3.81 -31.77
CA GLN A 8 -49.69 2.77 -31.69
C GLN A 8 -48.50 3.41 -30.92
N LYS A 9 -48.33 3.01 -29.68
CA LYS A 9 -47.11 3.27 -28.97
C LYS A 9 -46.02 2.58 -29.77
N ARG A 10 -45.32 3.36 -30.55
CA ARG A 10 -44.09 2.88 -31.16
C ARG A 10 -43.18 2.41 -30.02
N ALA A 11 -42.78 1.15 -30.07
CA ALA A 11 -41.77 0.64 -29.19
C ALA A 11 -40.51 1.52 -29.36
N ARG A 12 -40.33 2.48 -28.43
CA ARG A 12 -39.11 3.26 -28.38
C ARG A 12 -38.08 2.39 -27.70
N ILE A 13 -37.04 2.03 -28.44
CA ILE A 13 -35.84 1.50 -27.84
C ILE A 13 -35.21 2.69 -27.12
N GLU A 14 -35.40 2.76 -25.80
CA GLU A 14 -34.75 3.76 -25.00
C GLU A 14 -33.30 3.34 -24.78
N ILE A 15 -32.40 4.02 -25.44
CA ILE A 15 -30.96 3.78 -25.33
C ILE A 15 -30.37 4.40 -24.05
N LEU A 16 -31.04 5.43 -23.51
CA LEU A 16 -30.57 6.16 -22.32
C LEU A 16 -30.37 5.25 -21.10
N PRO A 17 -31.31 4.37 -20.70
CA PRO A 17 -31.08 3.45 -19.59
C PRO A 17 -29.94 2.46 -19.85
N LEU A 18 -29.78 2.04 -21.11
CA LEU A 18 -28.70 1.14 -21.50
C LEU A 18 -27.34 1.81 -21.37
N ILE A 19 -27.24 3.05 -21.81
CA ILE A 19 -25.99 3.85 -21.68
C ILE A 19 -25.65 4.06 -20.21
N ASP A 20 -26.63 4.33 -19.35
CA ASP A 20 -26.42 4.52 -17.92
C ASP A 20 -25.86 3.26 -17.26
N ILE A 21 -26.43 2.08 -17.55
CA ILE A 21 -25.94 0.80 -17.05
C ILE A 21 -24.48 0.58 -17.49
N VAL A 22 -24.18 0.79 -18.76
CA VAL A 22 -22.82 0.64 -19.30
C VAL A 22 -21.87 1.62 -18.65
N PHE A 23 -22.30 2.85 -18.43
CA PHE A 23 -21.49 3.87 -17.76
C PHE A 23 -21.19 3.51 -16.31
N LEU A 24 -22.21 3.04 -15.56
CA LEU A 24 -22.03 2.60 -14.17
C LEU A 24 -21.08 1.39 -14.08
N LEU A 25 -21.18 0.43 -15.01
CA LEU A 25 -20.25 -0.69 -15.07
C LEU A 25 -18.82 -0.21 -15.36
N LEU A 26 -18.67 0.73 -16.29
CA LEU A 26 -17.36 1.31 -16.62
C LEU A 26 -16.73 1.99 -15.39
N VAL A 27 -17.49 2.82 -14.70
CA VAL A 27 -17.04 3.51 -13.48
C VAL A 27 -16.69 2.51 -12.40
N PHE A 28 -17.50 1.45 -12.23
CA PHE A 28 -17.24 0.39 -11.27
C PHE A 28 -15.92 -0.34 -11.56
N PHE A 29 -15.67 -0.70 -12.80
CA PHE A 29 -14.42 -1.37 -13.20
C PHE A 29 -13.20 -0.48 -12.99
N ILE A 30 -13.30 0.79 -13.35
CA ILE A 30 -12.22 1.77 -13.13
C ILE A 30 -11.95 1.90 -11.62
N TYR A 31 -12.98 2.00 -10.80
CA TYR A 31 -12.86 2.08 -9.35
C TYR A 31 -12.23 0.81 -8.76
N ALA A 32 -12.65 -0.37 -9.22
CA ALA A 32 -12.08 -1.63 -8.78
C ALA A 32 -10.60 -1.75 -9.14
N MET A 33 -10.22 -1.37 -10.36
CA MET A 33 -8.83 -1.37 -10.78
C MET A 33 -7.99 -0.39 -9.95
N LEU A 34 -8.52 0.79 -9.68
CA LEU A 34 -7.83 1.80 -8.87
C LEU A 34 -7.66 1.32 -7.42
N SER A 35 -8.68 0.70 -6.86
CA SER A 35 -8.62 0.14 -5.51
C SER A 35 -7.58 -0.98 -5.38
N MET A 36 -7.46 -1.83 -6.39
CA MET A 36 -6.42 -2.85 -6.43
C MET A 36 -5.02 -2.26 -6.57
N ALA A 37 -4.87 -1.17 -7.33
CA ALA A 37 -3.60 -0.49 -7.50
C ALA A 37 -3.11 0.14 -6.19
N ILE A 38 -4.02 0.62 -5.36
CA ILE A 38 -3.68 1.20 -4.06
C ILE A 38 -3.21 0.12 -3.07
N HIS A 39 -3.75 -1.10 -3.18
CA HIS A 39 -3.35 -2.20 -2.30
C HIS A 39 -2.04 -2.87 -2.70
N ARG A 40 -1.69 -2.79 -3.95
CA ARG A 40 -0.33 -3.11 -4.38
C ARG A 40 0.48 -1.84 -4.22
N GLY A 41 1.25 -1.75 -3.15
CA GLY A 41 2.28 -0.74 -3.08
C GLY A 41 2.99 -0.75 -4.42
N ILE A 42 2.77 0.31 -5.21
CA ILE A 42 3.45 0.45 -6.48
C ILE A 42 4.92 0.36 -6.13
N PRO A 43 5.68 -0.61 -6.66
CA PRO A 43 7.12 -0.48 -6.63
C PRO A 43 7.39 0.81 -7.40
N VAL A 44 7.56 1.90 -6.67
CA VAL A 44 8.04 3.13 -7.26
C VAL A 44 9.44 2.82 -7.71
N ASN A 45 9.58 2.45 -8.96
CA ASN A 45 10.84 2.58 -9.62
C ASN A 45 11.13 4.07 -9.63
N LEU A 46 11.71 4.53 -8.54
CA LEU A 46 12.34 5.82 -8.53
C LEU A 46 13.28 5.85 -9.73
N PRO A 47 13.15 6.81 -10.63
CA PRO A 47 14.13 6.95 -11.68
C PRO A 47 15.47 7.03 -10.98
N VAL A 48 16.26 6.00 -11.17
CA VAL A 48 17.64 6.01 -10.76
C VAL A 48 18.26 7.14 -11.58
N SER A 49 18.39 8.30 -10.96
CA SER A 49 19.28 9.32 -11.51
C SER A 49 20.63 8.64 -11.61
N SER A 50 21.02 8.39 -12.83
CA SER A 50 22.27 7.76 -13.17
C SER A 50 23.43 8.65 -12.79
N SER A 51 23.80 8.62 -11.53
CA SER A 51 25.10 9.05 -11.09
C SER A 51 25.77 7.85 -10.44
N SER A 52 26.43 7.10 -11.28
CA SER A 52 27.58 6.29 -10.98
C SER A 52 27.85 5.94 -9.52
N SER A 53 27.11 4.96 -9.01
CA SER A 53 27.64 3.94 -8.12
C SER A 53 26.63 2.81 -8.04
N THR A 54 27.03 1.68 -8.52
CA THR A 54 26.30 0.42 -8.51
C THR A 54 26.25 -0.20 -7.11
N GLU A 55 26.07 0.60 -6.09
CA GLU A 55 25.75 0.09 -4.78
C GLU A 55 24.22 0.06 -4.67
N LYS A 56 23.68 -1.15 -4.77
CA LYS A 56 22.30 -1.41 -4.43
C LYS A 56 22.13 -1.01 -2.96
N GLU A 57 21.45 0.09 -2.72
CA GLU A 57 21.08 0.48 -1.37
C GLU A 57 20.26 -0.66 -0.76
N LEU A 58 20.72 -1.20 0.35
CA LEU A 58 19.96 -2.18 1.09
C LEU A 58 18.78 -1.50 1.76
N VAL A 59 17.56 -1.97 1.47
CA VAL A 59 16.35 -1.54 2.14
C VAL A 59 15.71 -2.75 2.80
N LEU A 60 15.61 -2.71 4.11
CA LEU A 60 14.94 -3.74 4.91
C LEU A 60 13.52 -3.29 5.23
N SER A 61 12.58 -4.23 5.18
CA SER A 61 11.19 -3.97 5.53
C SER A 61 10.91 -4.48 6.93
N VAL A 62 10.46 -3.60 7.81
CA VAL A 62 10.03 -3.95 9.17
C VAL A 62 8.54 -3.67 9.29
N THR A 63 7.77 -4.69 9.63
CA THR A 63 6.32 -4.58 9.77
C THR A 63 5.92 -4.86 11.21
N ILE A 64 5.11 -3.98 11.79
CA ILE A 64 4.50 -4.16 13.11
C ILE A 64 3.02 -4.41 12.92
N LYS A 65 2.57 -5.60 13.29
CA LYS A 65 1.16 -5.97 13.24
C LYS A 65 0.38 -5.43 14.44
N GLU A 66 -0.93 -5.38 14.30
CA GLU A 66 -1.84 -5.00 15.38
C GLU A 66 -1.65 -5.85 16.64
N SER A 67 -1.35 -7.14 16.48
CA SER A 67 -1.08 -8.07 17.58
C SER A 67 0.23 -7.81 18.33
N GLY A 68 1.05 -6.88 17.86
CA GLY A 68 2.38 -6.61 18.40
C GLY A 68 3.49 -7.46 17.80
N GLU A 69 3.18 -8.31 16.83
CA GLU A 69 4.18 -9.10 16.11
C GLU A 69 5.03 -8.21 15.21
N ILE A 70 6.32 -8.45 15.23
CA ILE A 70 7.29 -7.74 14.40
C ILE A 70 7.84 -8.70 13.36
N LEU A 71 7.78 -8.28 12.09
CA LEU A 71 8.32 -9.04 10.97
C LEU A 71 9.41 -8.22 10.28
N VAL A 72 10.48 -8.89 9.96
CA VAL A 72 11.55 -8.33 9.11
C VAL A 72 11.61 -9.16 7.85
N ASP A 73 11.26 -8.57 6.71
CA ASP A 73 11.18 -9.27 5.40
C ASP A 73 10.40 -10.60 5.49
N ASP A 74 9.24 -10.58 6.15
CA ASP A 74 8.36 -11.73 6.43
C ASP A 74 8.84 -12.73 7.51
N ASP A 75 9.97 -12.50 8.12
CA ASP A 75 10.45 -13.31 9.25
C ASP A 75 9.98 -12.74 10.58
N ARG A 76 9.30 -13.55 11.36
CA ARG A 76 8.84 -13.16 12.70
C ARG A 76 10.01 -13.09 13.67
N ILE A 77 10.16 -11.96 14.37
CA ILE A 77 11.26 -11.73 15.30
C ILE A 77 10.75 -11.07 16.57
N PRO A 78 11.22 -11.50 17.74
CA PRO A 78 10.92 -10.81 18.99
C PRO A 78 11.61 -9.44 19.04
N LEU A 79 11.00 -8.50 19.75
CA LEU A 79 11.52 -7.15 19.89
C LEU A 79 12.97 -7.12 20.38
N LYS A 80 13.31 -8.00 21.31
CA LYS A 80 14.66 -8.08 21.88
C LYS A 80 15.74 -8.52 20.87
N GLY A 81 15.35 -9.26 19.84
CA GLY A 81 16.26 -9.74 18.80
C GLY A 81 16.34 -8.85 17.57
N LEU A 82 15.51 -7.81 17.50
CA LEU A 82 15.37 -6.98 16.32
C LEU A 82 16.68 -6.24 15.97
N ALA A 83 17.29 -5.57 16.92
CA ALA A 83 18.54 -4.84 16.71
C ALA A 83 19.67 -5.75 16.20
N ARG A 84 19.79 -6.92 16.80
CA ARG A 84 20.82 -7.91 16.42
C ARG A 84 20.63 -8.41 14.98
N LEU A 85 19.38 -8.72 14.62
CA LEU A 85 19.09 -9.18 13.27
C LEU A 85 19.31 -8.09 12.23
N LEU A 86 18.85 -6.87 12.48
CA LEU A 86 19.02 -5.75 11.59
C LEU A 86 20.50 -5.44 11.39
N LYS A 87 21.27 -5.44 12.46
CA LYS A 87 22.73 -5.24 12.40
C LYS A 87 23.41 -6.33 11.57
N ARG A 88 22.97 -7.57 11.71
CA ARG A 88 23.51 -8.69 10.93
C ARG A 88 23.20 -8.55 9.45
N ARG A 89 21.96 -8.19 9.10
CA ARG A 89 21.53 -8.02 7.70
C ARG A 89 22.12 -6.79 7.04
N ALA A 90 22.35 -5.74 7.82
CA ALA A 90 22.94 -4.50 7.35
C ALA A 90 24.48 -4.55 7.24
N LYS A 91 25.11 -5.59 7.73
CA LYS A 91 26.56 -5.74 7.71
C LYS A 91 27.11 -5.75 6.28
N GLY A 92 28.08 -4.90 6.02
CA GLY A 92 28.68 -4.77 4.70
C GLY A 92 28.02 -3.74 3.79
N HIS A 93 26.98 -3.06 4.26
CA HIS A 93 26.29 -1.99 3.54
C HIS A 93 26.59 -0.64 4.21
N GLU A 94 26.97 0.36 3.42
CA GLU A 94 27.36 1.67 3.95
C GLU A 94 26.17 2.49 4.47
N SER A 95 25.03 2.39 3.80
CA SER A 95 23.85 3.20 4.12
C SER A 95 22.57 2.37 4.04
N PRO A 96 22.37 1.42 4.98
CA PRO A 96 21.15 0.63 4.99
C PRO A 96 19.95 1.53 5.34
N GLY A 97 18.82 1.29 4.65
CA GLY A 97 17.55 1.95 4.89
C GLY A 97 16.53 0.98 5.45
N ILE A 98 15.56 1.50 6.20
CA ILE A 98 14.43 0.72 6.69
C ILE A 98 13.12 1.37 6.25
N LEU A 99 12.24 0.55 5.70
CA LEU A 99 10.83 0.86 5.53
C LEU A 99 10.08 0.26 6.72
N LEU A 100 9.54 1.12 7.56
CA LEU A 100 8.78 0.70 8.73
C LEU A 100 7.28 0.81 8.45
N PHE A 101 6.62 -0.33 8.43
CA PHE A 101 5.17 -0.42 8.30
C PHE A 101 4.56 -0.67 9.66
N ALA A 102 3.72 0.22 10.11
CA ALA A 102 2.99 0.07 11.36
C ALA A 102 1.49 0.03 11.11
N ASP A 103 0.83 -0.96 11.69
CA ASP A 103 -0.62 -0.98 11.70
C ASP A 103 -1.16 0.22 12.50
N ARG A 104 -2.31 0.75 12.10
CA ARG A 104 -2.95 1.89 12.76
C ARG A 104 -3.19 1.68 14.25
N LYS A 105 -3.47 0.44 14.66
CA LYS A 105 -3.77 0.10 16.05
C LYS A 105 -2.53 -0.20 16.89
N VAL A 106 -1.35 -0.11 16.32
CA VAL A 106 -0.11 -0.29 17.06
C VAL A 106 0.05 0.83 18.09
N SER A 107 0.38 0.46 19.32
CA SER A 107 0.60 1.44 20.38
C SER A 107 1.84 2.29 20.11
N TYR A 108 1.76 3.55 20.50
CA TYR A 108 2.89 4.48 20.38
C TYR A 108 4.13 3.96 21.12
N GLN A 109 3.95 3.34 22.27
CA GLN A 109 5.07 2.78 23.05
C GLN A 109 5.80 1.67 22.27
N LEU A 110 5.06 0.78 21.61
CA LEU A 110 5.67 -0.28 20.79
C LEU A 110 6.41 0.30 19.60
N LEU A 111 5.85 1.29 18.95
CA LEU A 111 6.48 1.98 17.83
C LEU A 111 7.81 2.60 18.25
N VAL A 112 7.84 3.31 19.38
CA VAL A 112 9.06 3.92 19.92
C VAL A 112 10.10 2.87 20.27
N LYS A 113 9.69 1.75 20.89
CA LYS A 113 10.60 0.65 21.20
C LYS A 113 11.23 0.04 19.95
N VAL A 114 10.45 -0.12 18.89
CA VAL A 114 10.96 -0.61 17.59
C VAL A 114 11.94 0.39 16.98
N LEU A 115 11.64 1.68 17.01
CA LEU A 115 12.54 2.72 16.54
C LEU A 115 13.85 2.74 17.31
N ASP A 116 13.80 2.55 18.63
CA ASP A 116 14.99 2.47 19.45
C ASP A 116 15.86 1.26 19.08
N GLN A 117 15.24 0.11 18.83
CA GLN A 117 15.96 -1.08 18.37
C GLN A 117 16.63 -0.86 17.01
N ILE A 118 15.97 -0.17 16.11
CA ILE A 118 16.54 0.16 14.79
C ILE A 118 17.75 1.09 14.97
N ARG A 119 17.67 2.07 15.83
CA ARG A 119 18.79 2.96 16.14
C ARG A 119 19.96 2.23 16.81
N MET A 120 19.68 1.26 17.65
CA MET A 120 20.71 0.41 18.25
C MET A 120 21.45 -0.43 17.22
N ALA A 121 20.83 -0.68 16.08
CA ALA A 121 21.48 -1.34 14.93
C ALA A 121 22.31 -0.38 14.05
N ASP A 122 22.47 0.86 14.45
CA ASP A 122 23.17 1.92 13.71
C ASP A 122 22.54 2.26 12.36
N ILE A 123 21.21 2.12 12.27
CA ILE A 123 20.45 2.46 11.06
C ILE A 123 19.66 3.74 11.32
N TYR A 124 19.94 4.76 10.54
CA TYR A 124 19.34 6.10 10.70
C TYR A 124 18.39 6.49 9.57
N ARG A 125 18.46 5.80 8.44
CA ARG A 125 17.55 6.03 7.31
C ARG A 125 16.28 5.21 7.50
N ILE A 126 15.30 5.81 8.14
CA ILE A 126 14.01 5.17 8.43
C ILE A 126 12.91 5.93 7.72
N SER A 127 12.15 5.23 6.92
CA SER A 127 10.93 5.76 6.31
C SER A 127 9.72 5.09 6.96
N LEU A 128 8.91 5.89 7.65
CA LEU A 128 7.69 5.39 8.28
C LEU A 128 6.55 5.39 7.25
N GLN A 129 6.01 4.22 7.01
CA GLN A 129 4.83 4.03 6.18
C GLN A 129 3.64 3.73 7.09
N THR A 130 2.73 4.65 7.19
CA THR A 130 1.46 4.40 7.86
C THR A 130 0.42 3.98 6.84
N THR A 131 -0.34 2.96 7.16
CA THR A 131 -1.52 2.65 6.37
C THR A 131 -2.54 3.75 6.65
N MET A 132 -2.59 4.75 5.77
CA MET A 132 -3.73 5.65 5.78
C MET A 132 -4.92 4.84 5.31
N GLU A 133 -5.77 4.48 6.27
CA GLU A 133 -7.11 4.07 5.92
C GLU A 133 -7.78 5.30 5.28
N SER A 134 -8.07 5.18 3.99
CA SER A 134 -8.92 6.17 3.34
C SER A 134 -10.22 6.21 4.11
N GLN A 135 -10.48 7.30 4.80
CA GLN A 135 -11.78 7.50 5.44
C GLN A 135 -12.87 7.42 4.36
N PRO A 136 -13.92 6.66 4.60
CA PRO A 136 -15.04 6.60 3.67
C PRO A 136 -15.72 7.97 3.53
#